data_0d3afc572f7a1f1e9eef78d0c895a0ad
#
_entry.id   0d3afc572f7a1f1e9eef78d0c895a0ad
#
_cell.length_a   1.000
_cell.length_b   1.000
_cell.length_c   1.000
_cell.angle_alpha   90.00
_cell.angle_beta   90.00
_cell.angle_gamma   90.00
#
_symmetry.space_group_name_H-M   'P 1'
#
loop_
_entity.id
_entity.type
_entity.pdbx_description
1 polymer ?
#
loop_
_entity_poly.entity_id
_entity_poly.type
_entity_poly.pdbx_seq_one_letter_code
_entity_poly.pdbx_strand_id
1 'polypeptide(L)'
;MITVEKLNELGCNTSEGLERCFNDEEFYLGLIPEAFSGERYKALDEKVKAKDLEGAFEEAHAIKGVLANLALTPLYDVVSEITELLRSRTDTDYSPLLNKMWDIKAKFDAEL
;
A
#
# COMPACT_ATOMS: atom_id res chain seq x y z
N MET A 1 12.68 -10.21 9.50
CA MET A 1 12.44 -10.62 8.10
C MET A 1 11.02 -11.11 7.92
N ILE A 2 10.35 -10.66 6.90
CA ILE A 2 8.95 -11.02 6.64
C ILE A 2 8.83 -12.47 6.15
N THR A 3 7.75 -13.15 6.54
CA THR A 3 7.45 -14.51 6.11
C THR A 3 6.02 -14.59 5.58
N VAL A 4 5.71 -15.64 4.82
CA VAL A 4 4.33 -15.88 4.34
C VAL A 4 3.36 -16.02 5.52
N GLU A 5 3.76 -16.71 6.58
CA GLU A 5 2.92 -16.86 7.78
C GLU A 5 2.60 -15.50 8.40
N LYS A 6 3.61 -14.62 8.49
CA LYS A 6 3.41 -13.29 9.06
C LYS A 6 2.50 -12.44 8.18
N LEU A 7 2.65 -12.52 6.86
CA LEU A 7 1.75 -11.84 5.94
C LEU A 7 0.31 -12.31 6.12
N ASN A 8 0.10 -13.62 6.30
CA ASN A 8 -1.23 -14.17 6.60
C ASN A 8 -1.79 -13.61 7.90
N GLU A 9 -0.97 -13.55 8.95
CA GLU A 9 -1.37 -12.98 10.24
C GLU A 9 -1.76 -11.52 10.11
N LEU A 10 -1.08 -10.78 9.24
CA LEU A 10 -1.38 -9.37 8.98
C LEU A 10 -2.61 -9.16 8.10
N GLY A 11 -3.19 -10.24 7.57
CA GLY A 11 -4.42 -10.17 6.80
C GLY A 11 -4.26 -10.16 5.28
N CYS A 12 -3.06 -10.45 4.78
CA CYS A 12 -2.80 -10.48 3.34
C CYS A 12 -3.33 -11.74 2.69
N ASN A 13 -3.71 -11.65 1.41
CA ASN A 13 -4.08 -12.81 0.62
C ASN A 13 -2.82 -13.41 -0.03
N THR A 14 -2.04 -14.14 0.77
CA THR A 14 -0.76 -14.69 0.34
C THR A 14 -0.90 -15.72 -0.77
N SER A 15 -2.01 -16.46 -0.79
CA SER A 15 -2.29 -17.42 -1.86
C SER A 15 -2.32 -16.74 -3.22
N GLU A 16 -3.04 -15.62 -3.32
CA GLU A 16 -3.12 -14.84 -4.54
C GLU A 16 -1.78 -14.18 -4.88
N GLY A 17 -1.09 -13.63 -3.88
CA GLY A 17 0.22 -13.00 -4.08
C GLY A 17 1.24 -14.00 -4.60
N LEU A 18 1.28 -15.19 -4.03
CA LEU A 18 2.17 -16.25 -4.47
C LEU A 18 1.85 -16.69 -5.90
N GLU A 19 0.57 -16.85 -6.22
CA GLU A 19 0.15 -17.24 -7.58
C GLU A 19 0.65 -16.24 -8.62
N ARG A 20 0.56 -14.95 -8.33
CA ARG A 20 1.05 -13.89 -9.22
C ARG A 20 2.58 -13.87 -9.32
N CYS A 21 3.28 -14.46 -8.37
CA CYS A 21 4.73 -14.58 -8.35
C CYS A 21 5.19 -16.01 -8.70
N PHE A 22 4.46 -16.69 -9.55
CA PHE A 22 4.78 -18.03 -10.07
C PHE A 22 4.88 -19.11 -8.97
N ASN A 23 4.19 -18.89 -7.84
CA ASN A 23 4.26 -19.73 -6.65
C ASN A 23 5.70 -19.88 -6.11
N ASP A 24 6.54 -18.90 -6.40
CA ASP A 24 7.93 -18.84 -5.90
C ASP A 24 7.94 -17.96 -4.66
N GLU A 25 8.01 -18.59 -3.48
CA GLU A 25 7.97 -17.90 -2.20
C GLU A 25 9.13 -16.92 -2.04
N GLU A 26 10.34 -17.33 -2.42
CA GLU A 26 11.51 -16.47 -2.33
C GLU A 26 11.37 -15.22 -3.19
N PHE A 27 10.87 -15.40 -4.41
CA PHE A 27 10.63 -14.28 -5.31
C PHE A 27 9.57 -13.34 -4.75
N TYR A 28 8.46 -13.90 -4.25
CA TYR A 28 7.37 -13.12 -3.65
C TYR A 28 7.87 -12.29 -2.46
N LEU A 29 8.54 -12.95 -1.51
CA LEU A 29 9.04 -12.27 -0.32
C LEU A 29 10.12 -11.24 -0.64
N GLY A 30 10.89 -11.47 -1.68
CA GLY A 30 11.92 -10.53 -2.13
C GLY A 30 11.36 -9.21 -2.66
N LEU A 31 10.12 -9.22 -3.16
CA LEU A 31 9.45 -8.00 -3.66
C LEU A 31 8.81 -7.18 -2.54
N ILE A 32 8.53 -7.78 -1.39
CA ILE A 32 7.79 -7.12 -0.32
C ILE A 32 8.50 -5.85 0.20
N PRO A 33 9.81 -5.86 0.51
CA PRO A 33 10.45 -4.64 1.02
C PRO A 33 10.31 -3.43 0.11
N GLU A 34 10.37 -3.63 -1.20
CA GLU A 34 10.21 -2.53 -2.16
C GLU A 34 8.82 -1.91 -2.12
N ALA A 35 7.79 -2.74 -1.86
CA ALA A 35 6.42 -2.26 -1.77
C ALA A 35 6.22 -1.31 -0.58
N PHE A 36 7.08 -1.40 0.43
CA PHE A 36 7.01 -0.57 1.62
C PHE A 36 8.08 0.53 1.66
N SER A 37 8.82 0.75 0.58
CA SER A 37 9.73 1.88 0.47
C SER A 37 8.95 3.19 0.71
N GLY A 38 9.40 3.98 1.69
CA GLY A 38 8.61 5.08 2.23
C GLY A 38 8.45 6.32 1.36
N GLU A 39 9.25 6.48 0.32
CA GLU A 39 9.28 7.73 -0.43
C GLU A 39 7.97 8.06 -1.15
N ARG A 40 7.35 7.05 -1.77
CA ARG A 40 6.10 7.27 -2.50
C ARG A 40 4.93 7.53 -1.55
N TYR A 41 4.91 6.87 -0.39
CA TYR A 41 3.91 7.13 0.65
C TYR A 41 4.05 8.54 1.19
N LYS A 42 5.28 8.99 1.41
CA LYS A 42 5.57 10.34 1.87
C LYS A 42 5.15 11.36 0.83
N ALA A 43 5.44 11.12 -0.45
CA ALA A 43 5.04 11.98 -1.55
C ALA A 43 3.51 12.11 -1.62
N LEU A 44 2.79 11.00 -1.47
CA LEU A 44 1.33 11.02 -1.43
C LEU A 44 0.82 11.92 -0.31
N ASP A 45 1.32 11.74 0.91
CA ASP A 45 0.93 12.52 2.08
C ASP A 45 1.19 14.02 1.85
N GLU A 46 2.39 14.36 1.40
CA GLU A 46 2.77 15.75 1.16
C GLU A 46 1.91 16.42 0.07
N LYS A 47 1.62 15.70 -1.01
CA LYS A 47 0.80 16.23 -2.10
C LYS A 47 -0.64 16.45 -1.67
N VAL A 48 -1.20 15.55 -0.87
CA VAL A 48 -2.54 15.74 -0.31
C VAL A 48 -2.57 16.98 0.57
N LYS A 49 -1.58 17.16 1.44
CA LYS A 49 -1.50 18.32 2.33
C LYS A 49 -1.31 19.62 1.57
N ALA A 50 -0.61 19.57 0.44
CA ALA A 50 -0.43 20.71 -0.45
C ALA A 50 -1.64 20.96 -1.37
N LYS A 51 -2.67 20.14 -1.27
CA LYS A 51 -3.87 20.18 -2.12
C LYS A 51 -3.57 19.95 -3.61
N ASP A 52 -2.47 19.28 -3.90
CA ASP A 52 -2.13 18.81 -5.24
C ASP A 52 -2.81 17.44 -5.44
N LEU A 53 -4.12 17.46 -5.66
CA LEU A 53 -4.91 16.23 -5.74
C LEU A 53 -4.59 15.40 -6.98
N GLU A 54 -4.19 16.04 -8.07
CA GLU A 54 -3.77 15.33 -9.28
C GLU A 54 -2.47 14.57 -9.07
N GLY A 55 -1.46 15.23 -8.51
CA GLY A 55 -0.19 14.57 -8.18
C GLY A 55 -0.35 13.51 -7.12
N ALA A 56 -1.20 13.76 -6.12
CA ALA A 56 -1.52 12.79 -5.09
C ALA A 56 -2.18 11.55 -5.68
N PHE A 57 -3.10 11.72 -6.63
CA PHE A 57 -3.73 10.61 -7.33
C PHE A 57 -2.70 9.72 -8.02
N GLU A 58 -1.74 10.31 -8.71
CA GLU A 58 -0.70 9.56 -9.41
C GLU A 58 0.11 8.70 -8.44
N GLU A 59 0.47 9.26 -7.28
CA GLU A 59 1.19 8.52 -6.25
C GLU A 59 0.35 7.38 -5.67
N ALA A 60 -0.90 7.66 -5.31
CA ALA A 60 -1.81 6.66 -4.75
C ALA A 60 -2.07 5.52 -5.74
N HIS A 61 -2.28 5.86 -7.01
CA HIS A 61 -2.54 4.89 -8.06
C HIS A 61 -1.36 3.93 -8.24
N ALA A 62 -0.14 4.45 -8.23
CA ALA A 62 1.06 3.63 -8.34
C ALA A 62 1.24 2.71 -7.13
N ILE A 63 1.02 3.23 -5.92
CA ILE A 63 1.08 2.42 -4.70
C ILE A 63 0.04 1.31 -4.75
N LYS A 64 -1.19 1.65 -5.10
CA LYS A 64 -2.30 0.70 -5.22
C LYS A 64 -1.94 -0.46 -6.14
N GLY A 65 -1.33 -0.16 -7.30
CA GLY A 65 -0.93 -1.18 -8.26
C GLY A 65 0.06 -2.19 -7.69
N VAL A 66 1.07 -1.72 -6.98
CA VAL A 66 2.06 -2.57 -6.34
C VAL A 66 1.43 -3.45 -5.26
N LEU A 67 0.58 -2.84 -4.41
CA LEU A 67 -0.09 -3.57 -3.33
C LEU A 67 -1.04 -4.63 -3.87
N ALA A 68 -1.71 -4.35 -4.98
CA ALA A 68 -2.61 -5.31 -5.64
C ALA A 68 -1.82 -6.51 -6.16
N ASN A 69 -0.70 -6.27 -6.82
CA ASN A 69 0.13 -7.34 -7.38
C ASN A 69 0.67 -8.29 -6.31
N LEU A 70 0.97 -7.77 -5.14
CA LEU A 70 1.49 -8.58 -4.03
C LEU A 70 0.40 -9.02 -3.04
N ALA A 71 -0.85 -8.65 -3.33
CA ALA A 71 -2.02 -8.99 -2.51
C ALA A 71 -1.86 -8.59 -1.04
N LEU A 72 -1.30 -7.41 -0.80
CA LEU A 72 -1.10 -6.84 0.53
C LEU A 72 -2.38 -6.14 1.00
N THR A 73 -3.40 -6.93 1.20
CA THR A 73 -4.80 -6.54 1.29
C THR A 73 -5.11 -5.42 2.30
N PRO A 74 -4.63 -5.47 3.55
CA PRO A 74 -5.01 -4.41 4.51
C PRO A 74 -4.58 -3.03 4.07
N LEU A 75 -3.36 -2.90 3.55
CA LEU A 75 -2.86 -1.62 3.07
C LEU A 75 -3.49 -1.25 1.73
N TYR A 76 -3.70 -2.26 0.87
CA TYR A 76 -4.38 -2.08 -0.42
C TYR A 76 -5.77 -1.44 -0.22
N ASP A 77 -6.54 -1.92 0.74
CA ASP A 77 -7.92 -1.44 0.95
C ASP A 77 -7.94 0.05 1.30
N VAL A 78 -7.04 0.50 2.17
CA VAL A 78 -6.95 1.92 2.56
C VAL A 78 -6.47 2.77 1.39
N VAL A 79 -5.40 2.35 0.72
CA VAL A 79 -4.85 3.12 -0.42
C VAL A 79 -5.84 3.15 -1.58
N SER A 80 -6.60 2.07 -1.79
CA SER A 80 -7.64 2.03 -2.80
C SER A 80 -8.72 3.07 -2.52
N GLU A 81 -9.17 3.20 -1.27
CA GLU A 81 -10.15 4.21 -0.87
C GLU A 81 -9.63 5.63 -1.11
N ILE A 82 -8.39 5.90 -0.71
CA ILE A 82 -7.73 7.18 -0.97
C ILE A 82 -7.68 7.45 -2.48
N THR A 83 -7.29 6.45 -3.26
CA THR A 83 -7.16 6.57 -4.71
C THR A 83 -8.49 6.95 -5.36
N GLU A 84 -9.59 6.31 -4.95
CA GLU A 84 -10.89 6.58 -5.56
C GLU A 84 -11.41 7.99 -5.21
N LEU A 85 -11.17 8.46 -4.00
CA LEU A 85 -11.51 9.84 -3.63
C LEU A 85 -10.67 10.84 -4.44
N LEU A 86 -9.40 10.55 -4.63
CA LEU A 86 -8.51 11.41 -5.43
C LEU A 86 -8.84 11.37 -6.91
N ARG A 87 -9.31 10.23 -7.41
CA ARG A 87 -9.75 10.08 -8.81
C ARG A 87 -10.84 11.09 -9.13
N SER A 88 -11.76 11.29 -8.20
CA SER A 88 -12.85 12.25 -8.34
C SER A 88 -12.47 13.66 -7.88
N ARG A 89 -11.24 13.88 -7.50
CA ARG A 89 -10.73 15.16 -6.94
C ARG A 89 -11.61 15.63 -5.78
N THR A 90 -12.04 14.69 -4.94
CA THR A 90 -12.94 14.97 -3.82
C THR A 90 -12.26 15.89 -2.81
N ASP A 91 -12.92 17.00 -2.49
CA ASP A 91 -12.43 17.93 -1.47
C ASP A 91 -12.95 17.45 -0.11
N THR A 92 -12.12 16.75 0.63
CA THR A 92 -12.44 16.19 1.93
C THR A 92 -11.20 16.17 2.81
N ASP A 93 -11.37 15.88 4.10
CA ASP A 93 -10.26 15.68 5.01
C ASP A 93 -9.71 14.27 4.84
N TYR A 94 -8.54 14.15 4.23
CA TYR A 94 -7.87 12.87 4.01
C TYR A 94 -7.11 12.37 5.25
N SER A 95 -7.01 13.18 6.32
CA SER A 95 -6.21 12.82 7.49
C SER A 95 -6.56 11.47 8.11
N PRO A 96 -7.83 11.12 8.32
CA PRO A 96 -8.15 9.81 8.89
C PRO A 96 -7.63 8.64 8.04
N LEU A 97 -7.76 8.73 6.72
CA LEU A 97 -7.30 7.69 5.80
C LEU A 97 -5.77 7.64 5.74
N LEU A 98 -5.11 8.80 5.69
CA LEU A 98 -3.65 8.86 5.69
C LEU A 98 -3.08 8.30 6.99
N ASN A 99 -3.67 8.63 8.13
CA ASN A 99 -3.25 8.09 9.42
C ASN A 99 -3.40 6.57 9.47
N LYS A 100 -4.51 6.06 8.96
CA LYS A 100 -4.74 4.62 8.87
C LYS A 100 -3.73 3.94 7.96
N MET A 101 -3.40 4.56 6.83
CA MET A 101 -2.37 4.08 5.92
C MET A 101 -1.02 3.95 6.63
N TRP A 102 -0.59 5.00 7.33
CA TRP A 102 0.67 5.00 8.06
C TRP A 102 0.70 3.96 9.19
N ASP A 103 -0.42 3.81 9.92
CA ASP A 103 -0.52 2.84 11.00
C ASP A 103 -0.39 1.41 10.48
N ILE A 104 -1.07 1.08 9.39
CA ILE A 104 -1.00 -0.25 8.78
C ILE A 104 0.41 -0.48 8.22
N LYS A 105 0.95 0.51 7.50
CA LYS A 105 2.31 0.42 6.96
C LYS A 105 3.33 0.14 8.05
N ALA A 106 3.20 0.80 9.20
CA ALA A 106 4.12 0.60 10.33
C ALA A 106 4.12 -0.84 10.83
N LYS A 107 2.97 -1.52 10.79
CA LYS A 107 2.88 -2.93 11.21
C LYS A 107 3.68 -3.84 10.27
N PHE A 108 3.68 -3.55 8.97
CA PHE A 108 4.49 -4.29 8.02
C PHE A 108 5.96 -3.91 8.17
N ASP A 109 6.28 -2.64 8.30
CA ASP A 109 7.67 -2.17 8.45
C ASP A 109 8.35 -2.84 9.65
N ALA A 110 7.63 -3.08 10.73
CA ALA A 110 8.15 -3.73 11.92
C ALA A 110 8.60 -5.18 11.66
N GLU A 111 8.09 -5.81 10.60
CA GLU A 111 8.41 -7.19 10.26
C GLU A 111 9.45 -7.30 9.13
N LEU A 112 9.83 -6.19 8.55
CA LEU A 112 10.83 -6.15 7.49
C LEU A 112 12.24 -6.07 8.09
#